data_d1c3d87bb125ca4cd439b759b6efc984
#
_entry.id   d1c3d87bb125ca4cd439b759b6efc984
#
_cell.length_a   1.000
_cell.length_b   1.000
_cell.length_c   1.000
_cell.angle_alpha   90.00
_cell.angle_beta   90.00
_cell.angle_gamma   90.00
#
_symmetry.space_group_name_H-M   'P 1'
#
loop_
_entity.id
_entity.type
_entity.pdbx_description
1 polymer ?
#
loop_
_entity_poly.entity_id
_entity_poly.type
_entity_poly.pdbx_seq_one_letter_code
_entity_poly.pdbx_strand_id
1 'polypeptide(L)'
;LQTITDRFSKIGSEPVLEKRDIIEDTKNTVEYLQTRVSQQVSFSFKAPQHPIYVEFNPALHSWTIENLVKNAIDAMKGKGALNINITELENFVKIRITDTGKGIPKNQFSKVFEPGFTTKKRGWGLGLSLTKRIVQEYHKGKIKVEHSEIGKGTTMQMSFKKTTIV
;
A
#
# COMPACT_ATOMS: atom_id res chain seq x y z
N LEU A 1 20.13 6.60 -5.60
CA LEU A 1 18.68 6.44 -5.64
C LEU A 1 17.99 7.50 -4.81
N GLN A 2 17.35 8.43 -5.46
CA GLN A 2 16.56 9.43 -4.75
C GLN A 2 15.30 8.76 -4.20
N THR A 3 15.11 8.89 -2.91
CA THR A 3 13.88 8.45 -2.29
C THR A 3 12.77 9.46 -2.55
N ILE A 4 11.53 9.05 -2.37
CA ILE A 4 10.39 9.96 -2.46
C ILE A 4 10.51 11.08 -1.43
N THR A 5 11.05 10.79 -0.25
CA THR A 5 11.32 11.79 0.79
C THR A 5 12.27 12.87 0.28
N ASP A 6 13.35 12.49 -0.42
CA ASP A 6 14.30 13.44 -1.00
C ASP A 6 13.64 14.31 -2.07
N ARG A 7 12.77 13.72 -2.88
CA ARG A 7 12.01 14.46 -3.88
C ARG A 7 11.13 15.53 -3.24
N PHE A 8 10.44 15.21 -2.15
CA PHE A 8 9.64 16.18 -1.42
C PHE A 8 10.46 17.30 -0.84
N SER A 9 11.60 16.97 -0.25
CA SER A 9 12.49 17.97 0.34
C SER A 9 13.00 18.97 -0.70
N LYS A 10 13.27 18.48 -1.92
CA LYS A 10 13.78 19.33 -3.00
C LYS A 10 12.73 20.24 -3.62
N ILE A 11 11.50 19.75 -3.74
CA ILE A 11 10.44 20.47 -4.44
C ILE A 11 9.75 21.47 -3.54
N GLY A 12 9.68 21.20 -2.23
CA GLY A 12 9.08 22.10 -1.25
C GLY A 12 7.58 22.36 -1.45
N SER A 13 6.90 21.57 -2.30
CA SER A 13 5.50 21.75 -2.66
C SER A 13 4.75 20.43 -2.54
N GLU A 14 3.42 20.55 -2.40
CA GLU A 14 2.56 19.37 -2.39
C GLU A 14 2.58 18.67 -3.75
N PRO A 15 2.49 17.32 -3.77
CA PRO A 15 2.43 16.59 -5.03
C PRO A 15 1.20 16.97 -5.84
N VAL A 16 1.35 16.97 -7.15
CA VAL A 16 0.24 17.18 -8.06
C VAL A 16 -0.62 15.92 -8.11
N LEU A 17 -1.92 16.07 -7.92
CA LEU A 17 -2.88 14.97 -8.02
C LEU A 17 -3.50 14.95 -9.41
N GLU A 18 -3.70 13.76 -9.94
CA GLU A 18 -4.33 13.54 -11.23
C GLU A 18 -5.52 12.60 -11.06
N LYS A 19 -6.58 12.85 -11.80
CA LYS A 19 -7.73 11.96 -11.86
C LYS A 19 -7.38 10.77 -12.74
N ARG A 20 -7.24 9.60 -12.14
CA ARG A 20 -6.80 8.39 -12.83
C ARG A 20 -7.57 7.18 -12.36
N ASP A 21 -7.56 6.13 -13.17
CA ASP A 21 -8.12 4.83 -12.79
C ASP A 21 -7.17 4.16 -11.79
N ILE A 22 -7.59 4.09 -10.52
CA ILE A 22 -6.75 3.52 -9.46
C ILE A 22 -6.56 2.01 -9.63
N ILE A 23 -7.51 1.33 -10.29
CA ILE A 23 -7.37 -0.11 -10.56
C ILE A 23 -6.20 -0.35 -11.51
N GLU A 24 -6.16 0.39 -12.61
CA GLU A 24 -5.11 0.23 -13.61
C GLU A 24 -3.73 0.52 -13.03
N ASP A 25 -3.58 1.64 -12.33
CA ASP A 25 -2.29 2.02 -11.75
C ASP A 25 -1.82 1.02 -10.69
N THR A 26 -2.74 0.52 -9.87
CA THR A 26 -2.43 -0.49 -8.86
C THR A 26 -2.04 -1.82 -9.52
N LYS A 27 -2.80 -2.23 -10.51
CA LYS A 27 -2.52 -3.48 -11.24
C LYS A 27 -1.16 -3.44 -11.91
N ASN A 28 -0.85 -2.34 -12.58
CA ASN A 28 0.44 -2.18 -13.28
C ASN A 28 1.61 -2.27 -12.29
N THR A 29 1.49 -1.66 -11.13
CA THR A 29 2.52 -1.73 -10.10
C THR A 29 2.68 -3.16 -9.58
N VAL A 30 1.58 -3.85 -9.31
CA VAL A 30 1.61 -5.23 -8.81
C VAL A 30 2.25 -6.17 -9.85
N GLU A 31 1.88 -6.03 -11.12
CA GLU A 31 2.46 -6.85 -12.19
C GLU A 31 3.98 -6.62 -12.32
N TYR A 32 4.41 -5.36 -12.22
CA TYR A 32 5.82 -5.02 -12.22
C TYR A 32 6.56 -5.69 -11.06
N LEU A 33 6.00 -5.61 -9.86
CA LEU A 33 6.60 -6.20 -8.67
C LEU A 33 6.65 -7.71 -8.74
N GLN A 34 5.62 -8.33 -9.29
CA GLN A 34 5.53 -9.78 -9.41
C GLN A 34 6.70 -10.37 -10.19
N THR A 35 7.21 -9.65 -11.18
CA THR A 35 8.36 -10.09 -11.98
C THR A 35 9.69 -9.99 -11.24
N ARG A 36 9.73 -9.26 -10.11
CA ARG A 36 10.96 -8.95 -9.40
C ARG A 36 11.09 -9.61 -8.03
N VAL A 37 10.08 -10.36 -7.61
CA VAL A 37 10.09 -11.05 -6.33
C VAL A 37 10.23 -12.55 -6.53
N SER A 38 10.44 -13.26 -5.43
CA SER A 38 10.58 -14.72 -5.43
C SER A 38 9.36 -15.39 -6.05
N GLN A 39 9.59 -16.41 -6.87
CA GLN A 39 8.52 -17.23 -7.42
C GLN A 39 7.81 -18.06 -6.35
N GLN A 40 8.34 -18.08 -5.11
CA GLN A 40 7.70 -18.75 -3.99
C GLN A 40 6.56 -17.93 -3.39
N VAL A 41 6.36 -16.69 -3.86
CA VAL A 41 5.22 -15.88 -3.48
C VAL A 41 4.18 -15.95 -4.60
N SER A 42 3.00 -16.46 -4.28
CA SER A 42 1.90 -16.47 -5.25
C SER A 42 1.10 -15.18 -5.11
N PHE A 43 0.85 -14.51 -6.24
CA PHE A 43 0.10 -13.27 -6.31
C PHE A 43 -1.32 -13.53 -6.81
N SER A 44 -2.28 -12.84 -6.20
CA SER A 44 -3.66 -12.81 -6.66
C SER A 44 -4.13 -11.36 -6.70
N PHE A 45 -4.77 -10.96 -7.78
CA PHE A 45 -5.30 -9.59 -7.94
C PHE A 45 -6.77 -9.68 -8.35
N LYS A 46 -7.65 -9.08 -7.54
CA LYS A 46 -9.08 -9.04 -7.80
C LYS A 46 -9.57 -7.60 -7.72
N ALA A 47 -10.32 -7.19 -8.72
CA ALA A 47 -10.88 -5.85 -8.81
C ALA A 47 -12.13 -5.85 -9.68
N PRO A 48 -12.98 -4.82 -9.58
CA PRO A 48 -14.08 -4.64 -10.53
C PRO A 48 -13.53 -4.51 -11.96
N GLN A 49 -14.34 -4.86 -12.95
CA GLN A 49 -13.94 -4.84 -14.35
C GLN A 49 -14.06 -3.46 -14.98
N HIS A 50 -14.68 -2.51 -14.31
CA HIS A 50 -14.80 -1.13 -14.78
C HIS A 50 -13.81 -0.22 -14.05
N PRO A 51 -13.39 0.90 -14.66
CA PRO A 51 -12.46 1.81 -14.01
C PRO A 51 -13.08 2.45 -12.77
N ILE A 52 -12.22 2.77 -11.78
CA ILE A 52 -12.60 3.57 -10.62
C ILE A 52 -11.64 4.75 -10.56
N TYR A 53 -12.18 5.96 -10.67
CA TYR A 53 -11.37 7.17 -10.70
C TYR A 53 -11.19 7.78 -9.32
N VAL A 54 -9.96 8.12 -9.02
CA VAL A 54 -9.55 8.76 -7.77
C VAL A 54 -8.53 9.83 -8.13
N GLU A 55 -8.48 10.91 -7.38
CA GLU A 55 -7.42 11.89 -7.52
C GLU A 55 -6.23 11.49 -6.68
N PHE A 56 -5.12 11.17 -7.33
CA PHE A 56 -3.89 10.77 -6.65
C PHE A 56 -2.67 11.09 -7.51
N ASN A 57 -1.50 11.05 -6.89
CA ASN A 57 -0.24 11.18 -7.59
C ASN A 57 0.22 9.77 -7.95
N PRO A 58 0.37 9.45 -9.26
CA PRO A 58 0.67 8.08 -9.67
C PRO A 58 2.01 7.55 -9.13
N ALA A 59 3.04 8.39 -9.07
CA ALA A 59 4.34 7.96 -8.55
C ALA A 59 4.27 7.63 -7.05
N LEU A 60 3.56 8.43 -6.28
CA LEU A 60 3.39 8.21 -4.84
C LEU A 60 2.52 7.00 -4.55
N HIS A 61 1.47 6.81 -5.33
CA HIS A 61 0.61 5.63 -5.18
C HIS A 61 1.40 4.35 -5.49
N SER A 62 2.16 4.36 -6.57
CA SER A 62 3.03 3.24 -6.94
C SER A 62 4.02 2.91 -5.83
N TRP A 63 4.67 3.93 -5.27
CA TRP A 63 5.60 3.74 -4.15
C TRP A 63 4.90 3.14 -2.92
N THR A 64 3.68 3.61 -2.63
CA THR A 64 2.87 3.11 -1.52
C THR A 64 2.58 1.61 -1.69
N ILE A 65 2.10 1.22 -2.88
CA ILE A 65 1.83 -0.18 -3.18
C ILE A 65 3.11 -1.01 -3.08
N GLU A 66 4.20 -0.52 -3.65
CA GLU A 66 5.49 -1.21 -3.57
C GLU A 66 5.93 -1.42 -2.13
N ASN A 67 5.83 -0.39 -1.29
CA ASN A 67 6.23 -0.48 0.10
C ASN A 67 5.38 -1.50 0.89
N LEU A 68 4.06 -1.48 0.67
CA LEU A 68 3.16 -2.43 1.34
C LEU A 68 3.42 -3.88 0.88
N VAL A 69 3.66 -4.08 -0.41
CA VAL A 69 3.96 -5.40 -0.97
C VAL A 69 5.31 -5.91 -0.42
N LYS A 70 6.33 -5.06 -0.39
CA LYS A 70 7.65 -5.44 0.16
C LYS A 70 7.54 -5.82 1.64
N ASN A 71 6.78 -5.06 2.43
CA ASN A 71 6.55 -5.39 3.83
C ASN A 71 5.85 -6.73 3.99
N ALA A 72 4.87 -7.02 3.15
CA ALA A 72 4.16 -8.29 3.15
C ALA A 72 5.11 -9.46 2.83
N ILE A 73 5.94 -9.29 1.80
CA ILE A 73 6.91 -10.32 1.41
C ILE A 73 7.92 -10.56 2.52
N ASP A 74 8.41 -9.50 3.17
CA ASP A 74 9.32 -9.62 4.30
C ASP A 74 8.66 -10.38 5.46
N ALA A 75 7.39 -10.08 5.76
CA ALA A 75 6.65 -10.78 6.80
C ALA A 75 6.46 -12.26 6.49
N MET A 76 6.42 -12.63 5.23
CA MET A 76 6.32 -14.02 4.76
C MET A 76 7.68 -14.69 4.56
N LYS A 77 8.77 -13.95 4.75
CA LYS A 77 10.14 -14.43 4.50
C LYS A 77 10.33 -14.94 3.07
N GLY A 78 9.69 -14.28 2.12
CA GLY A 78 9.81 -14.60 0.70
C GLY A 78 9.03 -15.80 0.20
N LYS A 79 8.13 -16.36 1.02
CA LYS A 79 7.33 -17.53 0.65
C LYS A 79 5.92 -17.43 1.22
N GLY A 80 4.92 -17.51 0.37
CA GLY A 80 3.53 -17.47 0.81
C GLY A 80 2.59 -16.96 -0.27
N ALA A 81 1.46 -16.41 0.15
CA ALA A 81 0.44 -15.90 -0.74
C ALA A 81 0.17 -14.43 -0.45
N LEU A 82 0.13 -13.63 -1.51
CA LEU A 82 -0.17 -12.20 -1.45
C LEU A 82 -1.40 -11.93 -2.28
N ASN A 83 -2.45 -11.43 -1.64
CA ASN A 83 -3.71 -11.14 -2.31
C ASN A 83 -3.95 -9.63 -2.29
N ILE A 84 -4.18 -9.06 -3.46
CA ILE A 84 -4.59 -7.67 -3.60
C ILE A 84 -6.06 -7.69 -4.05
N ASN A 85 -6.92 -7.03 -3.30
CA ASN A 85 -8.36 -7.01 -3.54
C ASN A 85 -8.85 -5.56 -3.51
N ILE A 86 -9.45 -5.11 -4.62
CA ILE A 86 -10.02 -3.78 -4.73
C ILE A 86 -11.54 -3.92 -4.71
N THR A 87 -12.18 -3.23 -3.75
CA THR A 87 -13.62 -3.24 -3.57
C THR A 87 -14.18 -1.85 -3.75
N GLU A 88 -15.22 -1.72 -4.56
CA GLU A 88 -15.90 -0.45 -4.76
C GLU A 88 -17.07 -0.32 -3.81
N LEU A 89 -17.14 0.82 -3.10
CA LEU A 89 -18.30 1.22 -2.31
C LEU A 89 -18.94 2.41 -2.98
N GLU A 90 -20.05 2.90 -2.43
CA GLU A 90 -20.80 4.00 -3.06
C GLU A 90 -19.93 5.24 -3.28
N ASN A 91 -19.20 5.69 -2.25
CA ASN A 91 -18.40 6.90 -2.31
C ASN A 91 -16.89 6.65 -2.20
N PHE A 92 -16.49 5.43 -1.93
CA PHE A 92 -15.09 5.07 -1.65
C PHE A 92 -14.67 3.86 -2.44
N VAL A 93 -13.36 3.71 -2.57
CA VAL A 93 -12.74 2.48 -3.04
C VAL A 93 -11.78 2.01 -1.96
N LYS A 94 -11.76 0.70 -1.71
CA LYS A 94 -10.87 0.08 -0.73
C LYS A 94 -9.89 -0.84 -1.43
N ILE A 95 -8.62 -0.71 -1.08
CA ILE A 95 -7.55 -1.59 -1.54
C ILE A 95 -7.06 -2.38 -0.33
N ARG A 96 -7.20 -3.70 -0.39
CA ARG A 96 -6.72 -4.60 0.65
C ARG A 96 -5.53 -5.40 0.15
N ILE A 97 -4.48 -5.44 0.95
CA ILE A 97 -3.29 -6.23 0.67
C ILE A 97 -3.15 -7.22 1.81
N THR A 98 -3.34 -8.50 1.48
CA THR A 98 -3.35 -9.59 2.47
C THR A 98 -2.18 -10.51 2.25
N ASP A 99 -1.41 -10.76 3.29
CA ASP A 99 -0.29 -11.70 3.27
C ASP A 99 -0.53 -12.87 4.24
N THR A 100 0.27 -13.91 4.09
CA THR A 100 0.25 -15.08 4.97
C THR A 100 1.49 -15.12 5.86
N GLY A 101 1.96 -13.96 6.29
CA GLY A 101 3.19 -13.81 7.05
C GLY A 101 3.04 -13.99 8.56
N LYS A 102 3.99 -13.42 9.27
CA LYS A 102 4.09 -13.59 10.73
C LYS A 102 2.95 -12.95 11.53
N GLY A 103 2.25 -11.98 10.95
CA GLY A 103 1.20 -11.24 11.65
C GLY A 103 1.73 -10.14 12.56
N ILE A 104 0.81 -9.32 13.04
CA ILE A 104 1.07 -8.17 13.90
C ILE A 104 0.22 -8.31 15.16
N PRO A 105 0.79 -8.16 16.36
CA PRO A 105 -0.01 -8.16 17.58
C PRO A 105 -1.02 -7.01 17.57
N LYS A 106 -2.21 -7.25 18.08
CA LYS A 106 -3.30 -6.29 18.06
C LYS A 106 -2.92 -4.95 18.72
N ASN A 107 -2.13 -4.98 19.79
CA ASN A 107 -1.68 -3.76 20.47
C ASN A 107 -0.65 -2.96 19.67
N GLN A 108 -0.20 -3.47 18.52
CA GLN A 108 0.74 -2.78 17.65
C GLN A 108 0.10 -2.26 16.35
N PHE A 109 -1.19 -2.45 16.16
CA PHE A 109 -1.86 -2.07 14.90
C PHE A 109 -1.68 -0.59 14.56
N SER A 110 -1.74 0.30 15.53
CA SER A 110 -1.49 1.72 15.32
C SER A 110 -0.01 2.06 15.36
N LYS A 111 0.77 1.35 16.17
CA LYS A 111 2.18 1.62 16.36
C LYS A 111 3.04 1.36 15.11
N VAL A 112 2.62 0.43 14.25
CA VAL A 112 3.39 0.11 13.05
C VAL A 112 3.52 1.30 12.09
N PHE A 113 2.66 2.30 12.23
CA PHE A 113 2.71 3.52 11.43
C PHE A 113 3.52 4.64 12.07
N GLU A 114 4.03 4.45 13.29
CA GLU A 114 4.85 5.46 13.95
C GLU A 114 6.26 5.50 13.34
N PRO A 115 6.83 6.71 13.17
CA PRO A 115 8.21 6.81 12.69
C PRO A 115 9.17 6.03 13.60
N GLY A 116 10.09 5.31 13.00
CA GLY A 116 11.08 4.51 13.73
C GLY A 116 10.63 3.12 14.12
N PHE A 117 9.33 2.79 14.00
CA PHE A 117 8.87 1.44 14.29
C PHE A 117 9.38 0.47 13.21
N THR A 118 10.12 -0.56 13.63
CA THR A 118 10.57 -1.61 12.73
C THR A 118 10.90 -2.87 13.52
N THR A 119 10.58 -4.02 12.94
CA THR A 119 11.03 -5.33 13.42
C THR A 119 12.15 -5.89 12.57
N LYS A 120 12.60 -5.13 11.57
CA LYS A 120 13.67 -5.54 10.65
C LYS A 120 15.02 -5.17 11.22
N LYS A 121 16.03 -6.02 10.99
CA LYS A 121 17.41 -5.74 11.38
C LYS A 121 17.98 -4.55 10.62
N ARG A 122 17.53 -4.34 9.38
CA ARG A 122 17.91 -3.22 8.54
C ARG A 122 16.66 -2.49 8.12
N GLY A 123 16.65 -1.21 8.34
CA GLY A 123 15.54 -0.36 7.99
C GLY A 123 15.43 0.78 8.99
N TRP A 124 14.97 1.89 8.49
CA TRP A 124 14.88 3.11 9.28
C TRP A 124 13.55 3.23 10.01
N GLY A 125 12.61 2.27 9.76
CA GLY A 125 11.28 2.30 10.33
C GLY A 125 10.41 3.42 9.78
N LEU A 126 10.73 3.93 8.59
CA LEU A 126 10.02 5.05 7.98
C LEU A 126 9.02 4.65 6.90
N GLY A 127 9.06 3.39 6.44
CA GLY A 127 8.22 2.95 5.33
C GLY A 127 6.74 3.13 5.56
N LEU A 128 6.21 2.59 6.67
CA LEU A 128 4.78 2.69 6.97
C LEU A 128 4.38 4.08 7.44
N SER A 129 5.24 4.81 8.14
CA SER A 129 4.94 6.19 8.55
C SER A 129 4.84 7.09 7.32
N LEU A 130 5.73 6.93 6.35
CA LEU A 130 5.66 7.69 5.11
C LEU A 130 4.46 7.25 4.26
N THR A 131 4.17 5.95 4.22
CA THR A 131 2.97 5.44 3.55
C THR A 131 1.71 6.09 4.10
N LYS A 132 1.58 6.15 5.42
CA LYS A 132 0.44 6.79 6.07
C LYS A 132 0.35 8.26 5.72
N ARG A 133 1.48 8.96 5.71
CA ARG A 133 1.53 10.37 5.34
C ARG A 133 1.05 10.59 3.91
N ILE A 134 1.51 9.77 2.97
CA ILE A 134 1.08 9.86 1.57
C ILE A 134 -0.43 9.63 1.46
N VAL A 135 -0.92 8.55 2.06
CA VAL A 135 -2.34 8.19 1.97
C VAL A 135 -3.23 9.24 2.62
N GLN A 136 -2.89 9.70 3.82
CA GLN A 136 -3.75 10.58 4.60
C GLN A 136 -3.56 12.06 4.31
N GLU A 137 -2.32 12.54 4.20
CA GLU A 137 -2.07 13.96 4.00
C GLU A 137 -2.17 14.38 2.54
N TYR A 138 -1.61 13.59 1.62
CA TYR A 138 -1.59 13.95 0.20
C TYR A 138 -2.80 13.42 -0.57
N HIS A 139 -3.18 12.18 -0.34
CA HIS A 139 -4.30 11.56 -1.06
C HIS A 139 -5.64 11.67 -0.32
N LYS A 140 -5.65 12.22 0.90
CA LYS A 140 -6.86 12.42 1.72
C LYS A 140 -7.64 11.13 1.97
N GLY A 141 -6.93 10.00 1.98
CA GLY A 141 -7.51 8.70 2.27
C GLY A 141 -7.24 8.24 3.68
N LYS A 142 -7.42 6.95 3.90
CA LYS A 142 -7.16 6.31 5.19
C LYS A 142 -6.38 5.02 4.97
N ILE A 143 -5.55 4.66 5.95
CA ILE A 143 -4.84 3.39 5.95
C ILE A 143 -4.87 2.81 7.37
N LYS A 144 -5.01 1.49 7.46
CA LYS A 144 -5.01 0.80 8.74
C LYS A 144 -4.64 -0.67 8.57
N VAL A 145 -4.24 -1.30 9.67
CA VAL A 145 -4.22 -2.75 9.77
C VAL A 145 -5.67 -3.17 10.00
N GLU A 146 -6.30 -3.76 8.99
CA GLU A 146 -7.70 -4.19 9.09
C GLU A 146 -7.83 -5.44 9.94
N HIS A 147 -6.93 -6.39 9.71
CA HIS A 147 -6.94 -7.67 10.41
C HIS A 147 -5.52 -8.23 10.43
N SER A 148 -5.15 -8.87 11.52
CA SER A 148 -3.90 -9.61 11.60
C SER A 148 -3.99 -10.65 12.71
N GLU A 149 -3.37 -11.79 12.46
CA GLU A 149 -3.29 -12.88 13.42
C GLU A 149 -1.87 -13.43 13.41
N ILE A 150 -1.28 -13.55 14.58
CA ILE A 150 0.09 -14.06 14.72
C ILE A 150 0.20 -15.45 14.11
N GLY A 151 1.16 -15.62 13.23
CA GLY A 151 1.42 -16.88 12.53
C GLY A 151 0.51 -17.14 11.32
N LYS A 152 -0.46 -16.27 11.04
CA LYS A 152 -1.39 -16.45 9.92
C LYS A 152 -1.32 -15.38 8.86
N GLY A 153 -1.02 -14.15 9.25
CA GLY A 153 -0.85 -13.07 8.30
C GLY A 153 -1.57 -11.79 8.64
N THR A 154 -1.52 -10.84 7.71
CA THR A 154 -2.01 -9.48 7.91
C THR A 154 -2.77 -9.00 6.68
N THR A 155 -3.85 -8.26 6.91
CA THR A 155 -4.54 -7.48 5.87
C THR A 155 -4.39 -6.01 6.18
N MET A 156 -3.72 -5.29 5.27
CA MET A 156 -3.64 -3.84 5.27
C MET A 156 -4.73 -3.29 4.38
N GLN A 157 -5.42 -2.25 4.83
CA GLN A 157 -6.50 -1.64 4.06
C GLN A 157 -6.22 -0.15 3.84
N MET A 158 -6.31 0.28 2.59
CA MET A 158 -6.37 1.69 2.23
C MET A 158 -7.76 2.00 1.70
N SER A 159 -8.26 3.21 1.96
CA SER A 159 -9.51 3.68 1.36
C SER A 159 -9.33 5.09 0.82
N PHE A 160 -9.93 5.33 -0.34
CA PHE A 160 -9.86 6.62 -1.03
C PHE A 160 -11.26 7.01 -1.48
N LYS A 161 -11.52 8.32 -1.47
CA LYS A 161 -12.78 8.84 -1.98
C LYS A 161 -12.76 8.77 -3.50
N LYS A 162 -13.85 8.27 -4.09
CA LYS A 162 -13.97 8.23 -5.54
C LYS A 162 -14.19 9.65 -6.09
N THR A 163 -13.63 9.90 -7.28
CA THR A 163 -13.83 11.14 -8.00
C THR A 163 -15.03 11.00 -8.91
N THR A 164 -15.94 11.98 -8.86
CA THR A 164 -17.09 11.98 -9.74
C THR A 164 -16.65 12.18 -11.19
N ILE A 165 -17.14 11.34 -12.07
CA ILE A 165 -16.92 11.49 -13.52
C ILE A 165 -18.03 12.42 -14.03
N VAL A 166 -17.64 13.59 -14.47
CA VAL A 166 -18.57 14.50 -15.12
C VAL A 166 -18.09 14.73 -16.54
#